data_25a3a9a94fc3681a79a3afb6743b9395
#
_entry.id   25a3a9a94fc3681a79a3afb6743b9395
#
_cell.length_a   1.000
_cell.length_b   1.000
_cell.length_c   1.000
_cell.angle_alpha   90.00
_cell.angle_beta   90.00
_cell.angle_gamma   90.00
#
_symmetry.space_group_name_H-M   'P 1'
#
loop_
_entity.id
_entity.type
_entity.pdbx_description
1 polymer ?
#
loop_
_entity_poly.entity_id
_entity_poly.type
_entity_poly.pdbx_seq_one_letter_code
_entity_poly.pdbx_strand_id
1 'polypeptide(L)'
;MKLVFEKGSAGRRLDLISPCDVPQVSFEKAHIREKQPRLPHMSENEISRHYTELAKRSHGVNDGFYPLGSCTMKYNPKVNEEAAALKGFRGVHPLQPEATVQGSMEVLYLAEKYLCEITGMDAMTFQPAAGAHGEFTGLLLIKAYHVHHNDTKRTKIIVPDSAHGTNPASASMCGYDVVSIPSREDGCVDLEQLKAAVGEDTAGLMLTNPNTVGLFDKIGRAHV
;
A
#
# COMPACT_ATOMS: atom_id res chain seq x y z
N MET A 1 19.20 -18.39 -17.94
CA MET A 1 20.01 -17.25 -17.44
C MET A 1 20.67 -17.69 -16.14
N LYS A 2 21.97 -17.42 -15.96
CA LYS A 2 22.65 -17.72 -14.68
C LYS A 2 22.20 -16.69 -13.62
N LEU A 3 21.99 -17.16 -12.40
CA LEU A 3 21.74 -16.28 -11.25
C LEU A 3 22.99 -15.48 -10.90
N VAL A 4 22.82 -14.36 -10.20
CA VAL A 4 23.95 -13.51 -9.77
C VAL A 4 24.98 -14.32 -8.95
N PHE A 5 24.52 -15.26 -8.13
CA PHE A 5 25.36 -16.13 -7.30
C PHE A 5 26.18 -17.17 -8.10
N GLU A 6 25.86 -17.37 -9.38
CA GLU A 6 26.53 -18.28 -10.29
C GLU A 6 27.54 -17.56 -11.22
N LYS A 7 27.61 -16.25 -11.15
CA LYS A 7 28.41 -15.41 -12.05
C LYS A 7 29.72 -14.91 -11.43
N GLY A 8 29.83 -14.91 -10.13
CA GLY A 8 30.99 -14.37 -9.44
C GLY A 8 32.27 -15.20 -9.65
N SER A 9 33.41 -14.53 -9.67
CA SER A 9 34.74 -15.17 -9.61
C SER A 9 35.54 -14.58 -8.46
N ALA A 10 36.30 -15.44 -7.77
CA ALA A 10 37.13 -15.04 -6.63
C ALA A 10 38.10 -13.90 -7.01
N GLY A 11 38.30 -12.95 -6.14
CA GLY A 11 39.20 -11.82 -6.32
C GLY A 11 38.63 -10.63 -7.09
N ARG A 12 37.40 -10.72 -7.64
CA ARG A 12 36.68 -9.58 -8.23
C ARG A 12 35.86 -8.91 -7.14
N ARG A 13 36.39 -7.87 -6.54
CA ARG A 13 35.68 -7.11 -5.54
C ARG A 13 35.82 -5.62 -5.84
N LEU A 14 34.78 -4.88 -5.51
CA LEU A 14 34.72 -3.45 -5.65
C LEU A 14 34.87 -2.83 -4.25
N ASP A 15 36.01 -2.25 -3.98
CA ASP A 15 36.28 -1.59 -2.70
C ASP A 15 35.88 -0.09 -2.78
N LEU A 16 34.58 0.16 -2.92
CA LEU A 16 34.02 1.52 -2.88
C LEU A 16 33.71 1.99 -1.46
N ILE A 17 33.72 1.07 -0.49
CA ILE A 17 33.43 1.40 0.90
C ILE A 17 34.77 1.71 1.58
N SER A 18 34.90 2.87 2.20
CA SER A 18 36.05 3.22 3.00
C SER A 18 36.31 2.17 4.08
N PRO A 19 37.58 1.90 4.45
CA PRO A 19 37.88 1.06 5.59
C PRO A 19 37.19 1.58 6.86
N CYS A 20 36.82 0.65 7.75
CA CYS A 20 36.26 1.02 9.05
C CYS A 20 37.31 1.76 9.87
N ASP A 21 37.03 3.00 10.25
CA ASP A 21 37.91 3.89 11.03
C ASP A 21 37.50 3.97 12.51
N VAL A 22 36.49 3.18 12.92
CA VAL A 22 36.05 3.07 14.32
C VAL A 22 36.53 1.74 14.93
N PRO A 23 36.71 1.67 16.27
CA PRO A 23 37.05 0.43 16.94
C PRO A 23 36.02 -0.69 16.62
N GLN A 24 36.56 -1.84 16.23
CA GLN A 24 35.69 -3.00 15.97
C GLN A 24 35.27 -3.65 17.29
N VAL A 25 33.98 -3.88 17.42
CA VAL A 25 33.40 -4.62 18.53
C VAL A 25 33.47 -6.11 18.23
N SER A 26 34.03 -6.89 19.15
CA SER A 26 34.01 -8.34 19.07
C SER A 26 32.70 -8.89 19.62
N PHE A 27 32.05 -9.77 18.85
CA PHE A 27 30.85 -10.46 19.28
C PHE A 27 31.20 -11.85 19.84
N GLU A 28 30.36 -12.36 20.75
CA GLU A 28 30.46 -13.74 21.19
C GLU A 28 30.28 -14.70 20.01
N LYS A 29 30.98 -15.83 20.03
CA LYS A 29 30.93 -16.84 18.95
C LYS A 29 29.51 -17.31 18.63
N ALA A 30 28.65 -17.36 19.63
CA ALA A 30 27.24 -17.73 19.45
C ALA A 30 26.44 -16.78 18.54
N HIS A 31 26.90 -15.53 18.42
CA HIS A 31 26.26 -14.51 17.59
C HIS A 31 26.95 -14.30 16.22
N ILE A 32 28.01 -15.07 15.96
CA ILE A 32 28.76 -15.00 14.71
C ILE A 32 28.43 -16.23 13.86
N ARG A 33 28.07 -16.01 12.59
CA ARG A 33 27.84 -17.13 11.68
C ARG A 33 29.14 -17.93 11.46
N GLU A 34 29.04 -19.25 11.47
CA GLU A 34 30.19 -20.15 11.26
C GLU A 34 30.73 -20.11 9.83
N LYS A 35 29.86 -19.86 8.84
CA LYS A 35 30.22 -19.84 7.43
C LYS A 35 29.97 -18.48 6.82
N GLN A 36 30.93 -18.01 6.05
CA GLN A 36 30.78 -16.77 5.27
C GLN A 36 29.58 -16.89 4.29
N PRO A 37 28.78 -15.83 4.11
CA PRO A 37 27.75 -15.83 3.09
C PRO A 37 28.38 -15.96 1.70
N ARG A 38 27.70 -16.72 0.82
CA ARG A 38 28.12 -16.87 -0.60
C ARG A 38 27.73 -15.60 -1.38
N LEU A 39 28.43 -14.50 -1.13
CA LEU A 39 28.23 -13.30 -1.92
C LEU A 39 29.02 -13.39 -3.23
N PRO A 40 28.45 -13.02 -4.37
CA PRO A 40 29.15 -13.04 -5.65
C PRO A 40 30.21 -11.93 -5.68
N HIS A 41 31.40 -12.25 -6.18
CA HIS A 41 32.45 -11.29 -6.47
C HIS A 41 32.30 -10.85 -7.92
N MET A 42 31.71 -9.69 -8.17
CA MET A 42 31.39 -9.15 -9.49
C MET A 42 31.82 -7.68 -9.57
N SER A 43 32.11 -7.23 -10.78
CA SER A 43 32.31 -5.82 -11.05
C SER A 43 30.97 -5.07 -11.11
N GLU A 44 30.99 -3.76 -10.92
CA GLU A 44 29.80 -2.91 -10.99
C GLU A 44 29.06 -3.08 -12.34
N ASN A 45 29.79 -3.06 -13.45
CA ASN A 45 29.18 -3.20 -14.78
C ASN A 45 28.53 -4.58 -14.99
N GLU A 46 29.10 -5.66 -14.44
CA GLU A 46 28.49 -6.99 -14.50
C GLU A 46 27.19 -7.06 -13.70
N ILE A 47 27.16 -6.45 -12.52
CA ILE A 47 25.96 -6.35 -11.67
C ILE A 47 24.90 -5.51 -12.40
N SER A 48 25.25 -4.34 -12.87
CA SER A 48 24.35 -3.45 -13.58
C SER A 48 23.72 -4.12 -14.80
N ARG A 49 24.54 -4.77 -15.64
CA ARG A 49 24.05 -5.51 -16.80
C ARG A 49 23.16 -6.69 -16.43
N HIS A 50 23.48 -7.42 -15.37
CA HIS A 50 22.68 -8.55 -14.91
C HIS A 50 21.26 -8.10 -14.51
N TYR A 51 21.17 -7.08 -13.69
CA TYR A 51 19.86 -6.57 -13.23
C TYR A 51 19.10 -5.83 -14.33
N THR A 52 19.79 -5.17 -15.27
CA THR A 52 19.16 -4.61 -16.46
C THR A 52 18.53 -5.69 -17.33
N GLU A 53 19.22 -6.82 -17.52
CA GLU A 53 18.65 -7.97 -18.26
C GLU A 53 17.44 -8.58 -17.53
N LEU A 54 17.47 -8.64 -16.20
CA LEU A 54 16.32 -9.08 -15.41
C LEU A 54 15.13 -8.14 -15.53
N ALA A 55 15.39 -6.85 -15.42
CA ALA A 55 14.34 -5.81 -15.54
C ALA A 55 13.63 -5.88 -16.90
N LYS A 56 14.38 -6.11 -17.99
CA LYS A 56 13.80 -6.27 -19.34
C LYS A 56 12.86 -7.48 -19.48
N ARG A 57 12.88 -8.43 -18.55
CA ARG A 57 11.96 -9.58 -18.53
C ARG A 57 10.67 -9.32 -17.77
N SER A 58 10.61 -8.24 -17.02
CA SER A 58 9.45 -7.81 -16.28
C SER A 58 8.66 -6.79 -17.11
N HIS A 59 7.34 -6.92 -17.11
CA HIS A 59 6.48 -5.92 -17.72
C HIS A 59 6.19 -4.82 -16.67
N GLY A 60 6.42 -3.59 -17.04
CA GLY A 60 6.17 -2.42 -16.20
C GLY A 60 5.24 -1.41 -16.88
N VAL A 61 4.80 -0.43 -16.13
CA VAL A 61 3.89 0.63 -16.62
C VAL A 61 4.47 1.46 -17.78
N ASN A 62 5.80 1.47 -17.94
CA ASN A 62 6.47 2.15 -19.03
C ASN A 62 6.58 1.27 -20.31
N ASP A 63 6.36 -0.03 -20.19
CA ASP A 63 6.42 -0.97 -21.32
C ASP A 63 5.07 -1.08 -22.04
N GLY A 64 3.99 -0.64 -21.41
CA GLY A 64 2.65 -0.68 -21.96
C GLY A 64 1.57 -0.67 -20.90
N PHE A 65 0.36 -1.09 -21.29
CA PHE A 65 -0.76 -1.20 -20.36
C PHE A 65 -0.46 -2.20 -19.24
N TYR A 66 -0.62 -1.76 -17.99
CA TYR A 66 -0.39 -2.58 -16.82
C TYR A 66 -1.74 -3.06 -16.25
N PRO A 67 -2.03 -4.38 -16.22
CA PRO A 67 -3.38 -4.90 -15.95
C PRO A 67 -3.78 -4.89 -14.48
N LEU A 68 -2.89 -4.55 -13.54
CA LEU A 68 -3.18 -4.53 -12.11
C LEU A 68 -3.73 -3.17 -11.68
N GLY A 69 -4.91 -3.18 -11.04
CA GLY A 69 -5.64 -1.95 -10.68
C GLY A 69 -5.61 -1.55 -9.21
N SER A 70 -5.36 -2.48 -8.29
CA SER A 70 -5.54 -2.27 -6.85
C SER A 70 -4.46 -1.42 -6.16
N CYS A 71 -3.30 -1.21 -6.79
CA CYS A 71 -2.20 -0.41 -6.25
C CYS A 71 -1.90 0.77 -7.15
N THR A 72 -0.93 1.62 -6.75
CA THR A 72 -0.40 2.70 -7.60
C THR A 72 0.46 2.13 -8.73
N MET A 73 -0.19 1.41 -9.65
CA MET A 73 0.44 0.77 -10.83
C MET A 73 0.09 1.51 -12.13
N LYS A 74 -0.45 2.72 -12.03
CA LYS A 74 -0.82 3.54 -13.19
C LYS A 74 0.40 4.33 -13.65
N TYR A 75 0.41 4.69 -14.92
CA TYR A 75 1.43 5.60 -15.45
C TYR A 75 1.38 6.92 -14.67
N ASN A 76 2.52 7.31 -14.10
CA ASN A 76 2.69 8.61 -13.47
C ASN A 76 3.48 9.52 -14.41
N PRO A 77 2.94 10.67 -14.83
CA PRO A 77 3.68 11.62 -15.68
C PRO A 77 5.03 11.99 -15.06
N LYS A 78 6.08 12.01 -15.87
CA LYS A 78 7.45 12.25 -15.38
C LYS A 78 7.59 13.58 -14.65
N VAL A 79 6.82 14.59 -15.05
CA VAL A 79 6.79 15.90 -14.39
C VAL A 79 6.36 15.81 -12.92
N ASN A 80 5.51 14.84 -12.56
CA ASN A 80 5.10 14.63 -11.17
C ASN A 80 6.28 14.15 -10.32
N GLU A 81 7.11 13.25 -10.86
CA GLU A 81 8.33 12.77 -10.20
C GLU A 81 9.36 13.91 -10.04
N GLU A 82 9.52 14.72 -11.06
CA GLU A 82 10.42 15.87 -11.03
C GLU A 82 9.97 16.90 -10.00
N ALA A 83 8.68 17.22 -9.97
CA ALA A 83 8.11 18.14 -8.99
C ALA A 83 8.26 17.62 -7.56
N ALA A 84 7.95 16.33 -7.32
CA ALA A 84 8.11 15.70 -6.02
C ALA A 84 9.59 15.64 -5.56
N ALA A 85 10.52 15.58 -6.50
CA ALA A 85 11.96 15.53 -6.21
C ALA A 85 12.57 16.90 -5.87
N LEU A 86 11.84 18.01 -6.01
CA LEU A 86 12.32 19.33 -5.63
C LEU A 86 12.75 19.37 -4.17
N LYS A 87 13.88 20.02 -3.88
CA LYS A 87 14.46 20.08 -2.52
C LYS A 87 13.49 20.66 -1.49
N GLY A 88 12.66 21.62 -1.88
CA GLY A 88 11.66 22.24 -1.02
C GLY A 88 10.55 21.29 -0.55
N PHE A 89 10.32 20.18 -1.26
CA PHE A 89 9.35 19.15 -0.86
C PHE A 89 10.01 17.96 -0.18
N ARG A 90 11.03 17.35 -0.80
CA ARG A 90 11.65 16.12 -0.25
C ARG A 90 12.64 16.36 0.89
N GLY A 91 13.13 17.59 1.05
CA GLY A 91 14.12 17.95 2.05
C GLY A 91 13.55 18.52 3.35
N VAL A 92 12.23 18.43 3.54
CA VAL A 92 11.54 18.92 4.74
C VAL A 92 11.49 17.84 5.83
N HIS A 93 11.52 18.28 7.08
CA HIS A 93 11.35 17.40 8.24
C HIS A 93 9.95 17.59 8.83
N PRO A 94 9.25 16.50 9.24
CA PRO A 94 7.88 16.62 9.79
C PRO A 94 7.72 17.53 11.01
N LEU A 95 8.79 17.70 11.79
CA LEU A 95 8.79 18.53 13.00
C LEU A 95 9.50 19.89 12.83
N GLN A 96 9.82 20.28 11.58
CA GLN A 96 10.40 21.63 11.40
C GLN A 96 9.32 22.72 11.55
N PRO A 97 9.68 23.96 11.87
CA PRO A 97 8.73 25.04 12.09
C PRO A 97 7.79 25.27 10.89
N GLU A 98 6.51 25.42 11.13
CA GLU A 98 5.45 25.59 10.10
C GLU A 98 5.77 26.73 9.12
N ALA A 99 6.34 27.82 9.59
CA ALA A 99 6.73 28.95 8.75
C ALA A 99 7.70 28.58 7.62
N THR A 100 8.42 27.44 7.75
CA THR A 100 9.40 26.98 6.76
C THR A 100 8.85 25.96 5.77
N VAL A 101 7.58 25.53 5.91
CA VAL A 101 6.95 24.47 5.11
C VAL A 101 5.62 24.91 4.49
N GLN A 102 5.37 26.20 4.39
CA GLN A 102 4.10 26.74 3.92
C GLN A 102 3.70 26.23 2.54
N GLY A 103 4.62 26.08 1.60
CA GLY A 103 4.33 25.51 0.28
C GLY A 103 3.88 24.04 0.33
N SER A 104 4.44 23.24 1.23
CA SER A 104 3.98 21.85 1.44
C SER A 104 2.58 21.80 2.06
N MET A 105 2.31 22.70 3.00
CA MET A 105 0.97 22.83 3.61
C MET A 105 -0.07 23.31 2.60
N GLU A 106 0.29 24.23 1.71
CA GLU A 106 -0.61 24.70 0.63
C GLU A 106 -0.95 23.56 -0.34
N VAL A 107 0.03 22.72 -0.70
CA VAL A 107 -0.23 21.52 -1.54
C VAL A 107 -1.25 20.61 -0.88
N LEU A 108 -1.10 20.30 0.42
CA LEU A 108 -2.06 19.46 1.14
C LEU A 108 -3.44 20.10 1.21
N TYR A 109 -3.51 21.39 1.51
CA TYR A 109 -4.76 22.13 1.57
C TYR A 109 -5.51 22.15 0.22
N LEU A 110 -4.82 22.42 -0.87
CA LEU A 110 -5.42 22.41 -2.21
C LEU A 110 -5.84 21.00 -2.61
N ALA A 111 -5.02 19.98 -2.29
CA ALA A 111 -5.36 18.59 -2.54
C ALA A 111 -6.63 18.18 -1.78
N GLU A 112 -6.78 18.55 -0.51
CA GLU A 112 -8.00 18.33 0.26
C GLU A 112 -9.22 18.96 -0.43
N LYS A 113 -9.13 20.22 -0.80
CA LYS A 113 -10.23 20.91 -1.49
C LYS A 113 -10.64 20.21 -2.78
N TYR A 114 -9.68 19.87 -3.64
CA TYR A 114 -9.98 19.22 -4.92
C TYR A 114 -10.56 17.82 -4.72
N LEU A 115 -10.03 17.06 -3.79
CA LEU A 115 -10.53 15.72 -3.51
C LEU A 115 -11.94 15.76 -2.86
N CYS A 116 -12.21 16.67 -1.96
CA CYS A 116 -13.55 16.87 -1.41
C CYS A 116 -14.57 17.21 -2.52
N GLU A 117 -14.21 18.12 -3.43
CA GLU A 117 -15.07 18.49 -4.56
C GLU A 117 -15.35 17.28 -5.50
N ILE A 118 -14.31 16.50 -5.82
CA ILE A 118 -14.43 15.34 -6.72
C ILE A 118 -15.29 14.22 -6.09
N THR A 119 -15.12 13.98 -4.79
CA THR A 119 -15.73 12.84 -4.08
C THR A 119 -17.05 13.17 -3.40
N GLY A 120 -17.36 14.46 -3.22
CA GLY A 120 -18.51 14.92 -2.43
C GLY A 120 -18.34 14.74 -0.92
N MET A 121 -17.10 14.60 -0.44
CA MET A 121 -16.78 14.46 0.98
C MET A 121 -16.56 15.84 1.63
N ASP A 122 -16.83 15.94 2.94
CA ASP A 122 -16.68 17.20 3.69
C ASP A 122 -15.22 17.48 4.09
N ALA A 123 -14.41 16.42 4.26
CA ALA A 123 -13.02 16.53 4.67
C ALA A 123 -12.18 15.35 4.15
N MET A 124 -10.87 15.55 4.08
CA MET A 124 -9.88 14.54 3.71
C MET A 124 -8.75 14.48 4.72
N THR A 125 -8.13 13.31 4.85
CA THR A 125 -6.89 13.14 5.61
C THR A 125 -5.81 12.54 4.72
N PHE A 126 -4.58 13.02 4.89
CA PHE A 126 -3.39 12.50 4.20
C PHE A 126 -2.47 11.71 5.15
N GLN A 127 -2.95 11.34 6.34
CA GLN A 127 -2.20 10.53 7.30
C GLN A 127 -1.98 9.08 6.83
N PRO A 128 -2.94 8.41 6.14
CA PRO A 128 -2.72 7.06 5.65
C PRO A 128 -1.52 6.97 4.70
N ALA A 129 -0.57 6.09 5.01
CA ALA A 129 0.66 5.93 4.22
C ALA A 129 0.45 5.08 2.94
N ALA A 130 -0.63 4.31 2.86
CA ALA A 130 -0.96 3.44 1.74
C ALA A 130 -2.47 3.13 1.72
N GLY A 131 -2.95 2.47 0.64
CA GLY A 131 -4.37 2.08 0.50
C GLY A 131 -4.91 1.27 1.67
N ALA A 132 -4.15 0.29 2.16
CA ALA A 132 -4.53 -0.50 3.34
C ALA A 132 -4.71 0.36 4.60
N HIS A 133 -3.89 1.39 4.79
CA HIS A 133 -4.07 2.34 5.89
C HIS A 133 -5.29 3.24 5.70
N GLY A 134 -5.66 3.55 4.46
CA GLY A 134 -6.91 4.26 4.13
C GLY A 134 -8.12 3.44 4.52
N GLU A 135 -8.17 2.16 4.16
CA GLU A 135 -9.22 1.21 4.58
C GLU A 135 -9.33 1.13 6.10
N PHE A 136 -8.20 0.94 6.77
CA PHE A 136 -8.13 0.89 8.23
C PHE A 136 -8.63 2.17 8.89
N THR A 137 -8.22 3.33 8.37
CA THR A 137 -8.68 4.64 8.86
C THR A 137 -10.18 4.80 8.69
N GLY A 138 -10.74 4.42 7.53
CA GLY A 138 -12.18 4.45 7.29
C GLY A 138 -12.95 3.57 8.28
N LEU A 139 -12.46 2.38 8.56
CA LEU A 139 -13.08 1.48 9.56
C LEU A 139 -12.99 2.03 10.98
N LEU A 140 -11.86 2.69 11.33
CA LEU A 140 -11.74 3.38 12.62
C LEU A 140 -12.73 4.54 12.74
N LEU A 141 -12.98 5.29 11.66
CA LEU A 141 -14.00 6.34 11.63
C LEU A 141 -15.40 5.78 11.81
N ILE A 142 -15.74 4.69 11.12
CA ILE A 142 -17.01 3.98 11.30
C ILE A 142 -17.16 3.53 12.77
N LYS A 143 -16.11 2.98 13.36
CA LYS A 143 -16.12 2.58 14.77
C LYS A 143 -16.35 3.77 15.71
N ALA A 144 -15.61 4.85 15.50
CA ALA A 144 -15.74 6.06 16.28
C ALA A 144 -17.15 6.66 16.17
N TYR A 145 -17.75 6.64 14.98
CA TYR A 145 -19.12 7.08 14.74
C TYR A 145 -20.11 6.27 15.60
N HIS A 146 -20.08 4.96 15.55
CA HIS A 146 -20.97 4.10 16.33
C HIS A 146 -20.78 4.27 17.84
N VAL A 147 -19.53 4.36 18.30
CA VAL A 147 -19.20 4.61 19.70
C VAL A 147 -19.76 5.97 20.16
N HIS A 148 -19.58 7.02 19.35
CA HIS A 148 -20.08 8.37 19.64
C HIS A 148 -21.62 8.40 19.77
N HIS A 149 -22.32 7.58 18.99
CA HIS A 149 -23.79 7.46 19.04
C HIS A 149 -24.29 6.43 20.08
N ASN A 150 -23.40 5.88 20.91
CA ASN A 150 -23.71 4.82 21.88
C ASN A 150 -24.29 3.55 21.24
N ASP A 151 -24.04 3.31 19.94
CA ASP A 151 -24.51 2.13 19.23
C ASP A 151 -23.44 1.02 19.25
N THR A 152 -23.22 0.48 20.45
CA THR A 152 -22.18 -0.54 20.68
C THR A 152 -22.57 -1.93 20.16
N LYS A 153 -23.78 -2.10 19.66
CA LYS A 153 -24.25 -3.37 19.07
C LYS A 153 -23.65 -3.65 17.68
N ARG A 154 -23.18 -2.61 17.01
CA ARG A 154 -22.66 -2.71 15.63
C ARG A 154 -21.21 -3.21 15.62
N THR A 155 -21.10 -4.52 15.61
CA THR A 155 -19.80 -5.21 15.71
C THR A 155 -19.39 -5.93 14.43
N LYS A 156 -20.25 -5.93 13.41
CA LYS A 156 -20.08 -6.75 12.21
C LYS A 156 -19.79 -5.90 10.98
N ILE A 157 -18.75 -6.29 10.23
CA ILE A 157 -18.46 -5.78 8.88
C ILE A 157 -18.73 -6.88 7.88
N ILE A 158 -19.50 -6.56 6.85
CA ILE A 158 -19.81 -7.48 5.74
C ILE A 158 -18.77 -7.24 4.63
N VAL A 159 -18.23 -8.33 4.09
CA VAL A 159 -17.19 -8.29 3.04
C VAL A 159 -17.52 -9.36 1.98
N PRO A 160 -17.57 -9.04 0.68
CA PRO A 160 -17.69 -10.06 -0.36
C PRO A 160 -16.48 -11.01 -0.37
N ASP A 161 -16.68 -12.27 -0.75
CA ASP A 161 -15.61 -13.26 -0.84
C ASP A 161 -14.58 -12.94 -1.93
N SER A 162 -14.98 -12.17 -2.95
CA SER A 162 -14.09 -11.66 -4.00
C SER A 162 -13.23 -10.46 -3.56
N ALA A 163 -13.39 -9.98 -2.33
CA ALA A 163 -12.66 -8.82 -1.84
C ALA A 163 -11.15 -9.08 -1.73
N HIS A 164 -10.35 -8.03 -1.84
CA HIS A 164 -8.93 -8.11 -1.57
C HIS A 164 -8.69 -8.50 -0.10
N GLY A 165 -7.66 -9.32 0.15
CA GLY A 165 -7.36 -9.85 1.49
C GLY A 165 -7.14 -8.80 2.58
N THR A 166 -6.79 -7.55 2.23
CA THR A 166 -6.69 -6.45 3.19
C THR A 166 -8.03 -6.04 3.78
N ASN A 167 -9.15 -6.21 3.06
CA ASN A 167 -10.46 -5.77 3.53
C ASN A 167 -10.87 -6.51 4.82
N PRO A 168 -10.95 -7.86 4.83
CA PRO A 168 -11.26 -8.59 6.06
C PRO A 168 -10.19 -8.41 7.13
N ALA A 169 -8.91 -8.30 6.74
CA ALA A 169 -7.82 -8.09 7.69
C ALA A 169 -7.94 -6.74 8.41
N SER A 170 -8.21 -5.67 7.70
CA SER A 170 -8.41 -4.32 8.27
C SER A 170 -9.64 -4.29 9.19
N ALA A 171 -10.73 -4.97 8.83
CA ALA A 171 -11.91 -5.07 9.67
C ALA A 171 -11.61 -5.81 10.99
N SER A 172 -10.91 -6.93 10.92
CA SER A 172 -10.48 -7.69 12.11
C SER A 172 -9.52 -6.87 13.00
N MET A 173 -8.59 -6.13 12.41
CA MET A 173 -7.68 -5.24 13.15
C MET A 173 -8.42 -4.13 13.90
N CYS A 174 -9.56 -3.66 13.36
CA CYS A 174 -10.43 -2.71 14.06
C CYS A 174 -11.29 -3.38 15.16
N GLY A 175 -11.22 -4.70 15.32
CA GLY A 175 -11.99 -5.46 16.28
C GLY A 175 -13.45 -5.67 15.86
N TYR A 176 -13.70 -5.78 14.57
CA TYR A 176 -14.98 -6.19 14.01
C TYR A 176 -15.01 -7.67 13.69
N ASP A 177 -16.19 -8.26 13.82
CA ASP A 177 -16.50 -9.58 13.27
C ASP A 177 -16.69 -9.45 11.77
N VAL A 178 -16.03 -10.30 10.99
CA VAL A 178 -16.11 -10.29 9.53
C VAL A 178 -17.10 -11.34 9.04
N VAL A 179 -18.11 -10.90 8.30
CA VAL A 179 -19.07 -11.79 7.63
C VAL A 179 -18.81 -11.77 6.13
N SER A 180 -18.37 -12.91 5.60
CA SER A 180 -18.11 -13.07 4.18
C SER A 180 -19.40 -13.44 3.43
N ILE A 181 -19.67 -12.74 2.32
CA ILE A 181 -20.80 -13.04 1.43
C ILE A 181 -20.26 -13.68 0.16
N PRO A 182 -20.78 -14.83 -0.27
CA PRO A 182 -20.33 -15.51 -1.48
C PRO A 182 -20.71 -14.75 -2.74
N SER A 183 -19.90 -14.95 -3.76
CA SER A 183 -20.23 -14.53 -5.14
C SER A 183 -21.17 -15.55 -5.79
N ARG A 184 -22.03 -15.06 -6.68
CA ARG A 184 -22.85 -15.89 -7.56
C ARG A 184 -22.02 -16.40 -8.75
N GLU A 185 -22.62 -17.27 -9.57
CA GLU A 185 -21.99 -17.80 -10.79
C GLU A 185 -21.57 -16.71 -11.79
N ASP A 186 -22.26 -15.57 -11.79
CA ASP A 186 -21.94 -14.41 -12.63
C ASP A 186 -20.76 -13.58 -12.07
N GLY A 187 -20.19 -13.95 -10.93
CA GLY A 187 -19.07 -13.27 -10.26
C GLY A 187 -19.47 -12.01 -9.47
N CYS A 188 -20.75 -11.70 -9.37
CA CYS A 188 -21.27 -10.61 -8.55
C CYS A 188 -21.68 -11.12 -7.16
N VAL A 189 -21.79 -10.21 -6.20
CA VAL A 189 -22.22 -10.52 -4.84
C VAL A 189 -23.63 -11.13 -4.82
N ASP A 190 -23.84 -12.15 -4.01
CA ASP A 190 -25.16 -12.73 -3.76
C ASP A 190 -26.00 -11.77 -2.92
N LEU A 191 -26.95 -11.09 -3.57
CA LEU A 191 -27.78 -10.07 -2.93
C LEU A 191 -28.75 -10.63 -1.89
N GLU A 192 -29.19 -11.87 -2.06
CA GLU A 192 -30.11 -12.48 -1.09
C GLU A 192 -29.36 -12.85 0.19
N GLN A 193 -28.15 -13.36 0.07
CA GLN A 193 -27.31 -13.60 1.22
C GLN A 193 -26.83 -12.30 1.87
N LEU A 194 -26.54 -11.29 1.07
CA LEU A 194 -26.21 -9.96 1.60
C LEU A 194 -27.36 -9.38 2.43
N LYS A 195 -28.59 -9.41 1.90
CA LYS A 195 -29.78 -8.95 2.64
C LYS A 195 -29.99 -9.73 3.93
N ALA A 196 -29.82 -11.05 3.88
CA ALA A 196 -29.96 -11.91 5.06
C ALA A 196 -28.87 -11.63 6.13
N ALA A 197 -27.69 -11.19 5.72
CA ALA A 197 -26.59 -10.88 6.62
C ALA A 197 -26.70 -9.49 7.27
N VAL A 198 -27.42 -8.56 6.66
CA VAL A 198 -27.61 -7.21 7.21
C VAL A 198 -28.57 -7.25 8.39
N GLY A 199 -28.15 -6.71 9.53
CA GLY A 199 -28.93 -6.65 10.75
C GLY A 199 -28.55 -5.45 11.61
N GLU A 200 -29.17 -5.37 12.79
CA GLU A 200 -28.92 -4.29 13.78
C GLU A 200 -27.44 -4.28 14.25
N ASP A 201 -26.75 -5.40 14.15
CA ASP A 201 -25.36 -5.60 14.50
C ASP A 201 -24.37 -5.22 13.37
N THR A 202 -24.89 -4.85 12.19
CA THR A 202 -24.06 -4.48 11.04
C THR A 202 -23.51 -3.06 11.19
N ALA A 203 -22.21 -2.93 11.30
CA ALA A 203 -21.50 -1.65 11.36
C ALA A 203 -21.24 -1.06 9.97
N GLY A 204 -21.01 -1.90 8.96
CA GLY A 204 -20.74 -1.43 7.61
C GLY A 204 -20.56 -2.56 6.59
N LEU A 205 -20.44 -2.16 5.34
CA LEU A 205 -20.12 -3.01 4.19
C LEU A 205 -18.84 -2.50 3.54
N MET A 206 -17.86 -3.38 3.36
CA MET A 206 -16.68 -3.09 2.56
C MET A 206 -16.86 -3.65 1.15
N LEU A 207 -16.95 -2.79 0.18
CA LEU A 207 -17.17 -3.16 -1.22
C LEU A 207 -16.14 -2.45 -2.10
N THR A 208 -15.56 -3.20 -3.03
CA THR A 208 -14.77 -2.66 -4.14
C THR A 208 -15.60 -2.71 -5.40
N ASN A 209 -15.76 -1.59 -6.10
CA ASN A 209 -16.54 -1.54 -7.33
C ASN A 209 -15.78 -0.75 -8.42
N PRO A 210 -15.37 -1.36 -9.56
CA PRO A 210 -15.59 -2.78 -9.89
C PRO A 210 -14.89 -3.73 -8.92
N ASN A 211 -15.41 -4.96 -8.80
CA ASN A 211 -14.82 -5.99 -7.95
C ASN A 211 -13.48 -6.52 -8.52
N THR A 212 -12.84 -7.47 -7.85
CA THR A 212 -11.51 -7.98 -8.23
C THR A 212 -11.50 -8.73 -9.57
N VAL A 213 -12.65 -9.15 -10.09
CA VAL A 213 -12.77 -9.75 -11.42
C VAL A 213 -13.23 -8.75 -12.49
N GLY A 214 -13.32 -7.47 -12.16
CA GLY A 214 -13.63 -6.38 -13.08
C GLY A 214 -15.11 -6.15 -13.33
N LEU A 215 -16.00 -6.70 -12.50
CA LEU A 215 -17.44 -6.58 -12.61
C LEU A 215 -17.98 -5.49 -11.69
N PHE A 216 -19.01 -4.79 -12.14
CA PHE A 216 -19.75 -3.83 -11.31
C PHE A 216 -20.90 -4.54 -10.62
N ASP A 217 -20.85 -4.60 -9.31
CA ASP A 217 -21.94 -5.17 -8.52
C ASP A 217 -23.21 -4.31 -8.59
N LYS A 218 -24.35 -4.97 -8.74
CA LYS A 218 -25.67 -4.34 -8.79
C LYS A 218 -26.23 -4.04 -7.39
N ILE A 219 -25.36 -3.72 -6.46
CA ILE A 219 -25.76 -3.27 -5.13
C ILE A 219 -26.29 -1.85 -5.30
N GLY A 220 -27.53 -1.62 -4.91
CA GLY A 220 -28.22 -0.35 -5.08
C GLY A 220 -27.44 0.82 -4.47
N ARG A 221 -27.76 2.05 -4.90
CA ARG A 221 -27.09 3.26 -4.41
C ARG A 221 -27.02 3.23 -2.89
N ALA A 222 -25.82 3.33 -2.36
CA ALA A 222 -25.66 3.70 -0.97
C ALA A 222 -26.29 5.08 -0.80
N HIS A 223 -27.38 5.15 -0.08
CA HIS A 223 -27.85 6.42 0.44
C HIS A 223 -26.96 6.73 1.64
N VAL A 224 -26.09 7.69 1.45
CA VAL A 224 -25.36 8.34 2.51
C VAL A 224 -26.31 9.34 3.16
#